data_718e0af4033b5a88b8dcb3bd758c329f
#
_entry.id   718e0af4033b5a88b8dcb3bd758c329f
#
_cell.length_a   1.000
_cell.length_b   1.000
_cell.length_c   1.000
_cell.angle_alpha   90.00
_cell.angle_beta   90.00
_cell.angle_gamma   90.00
#
_symmetry.space_group_name_H-M   'P 1'
#
loop_
_entity.id
_entity.type
_entity.pdbx_description
1 polymer ?
#
loop_
_entity_poly.entity_id
_entity_poly.type
_entity_poly.pdbx_seq_one_letter_code
_entity_poly.pdbx_strand_id
1 'polypeptide(L)'
;AEQFENDGSPIAAIIKGVKSAMAGEYSRELSVKVFAGQGRLIEKGYRQGGPAGFGLRRTLIDEHGAIKGCLERGEQKSLQTDRVILTLGPAEEVDLVREIYRAFVHQGYSESEIAADLNRRGISTDLGRPWTRGTVHQILINEKYVGDNVWNRRSFKLKKKRVRNDPG
;
A
#
# COMPACT_ATOMS: atom_id res chain seq x y z
N ALA A 1 -9.26 20.24 28.27
CA ALA A 1 -9.79 18.88 28.41
C ALA A 1 -10.67 18.86 29.65
N GLU A 2 -11.98 18.71 29.47
CA GLU A 2 -12.90 18.56 30.62
C GLU A 2 -12.61 17.24 31.30
N GLN A 3 -12.10 17.28 32.55
CA GLN A 3 -12.01 16.11 33.41
C GLN A 3 -13.43 15.79 33.91
N PHE A 4 -13.92 14.62 33.54
CA PHE A 4 -15.18 14.09 34.09
C PHE A 4 -14.88 13.47 35.46
N GLU A 5 -15.35 14.05 36.50
CA GLU A 5 -15.40 13.41 37.84
C GLU A 5 -16.43 12.28 37.76
N ASN A 6 -15.96 11.05 37.95
CA ASN A 6 -16.82 9.88 38.04
C ASN A 6 -17.35 9.76 39.45
N ASP A 7 -18.43 10.51 39.74
CA ASP A 7 -19.09 10.53 41.04
C ASP A 7 -19.96 9.29 41.33
N GLY A 8 -19.94 8.31 40.41
CA GLY A 8 -20.72 7.07 40.52
C GLY A 8 -22.23 7.25 40.32
N SER A 9 -22.69 8.46 39.97
CA SER A 9 -24.11 8.71 39.77
C SER A 9 -24.65 8.02 38.52
N PRO A 10 -25.92 7.57 38.52
CA PRO A 10 -26.56 7.01 37.31
C PRO A 10 -26.55 7.98 36.11
N ILE A 11 -26.62 9.28 36.39
CA ILE A 11 -26.60 10.34 35.38
C ILE A 11 -25.21 10.42 34.72
N ALA A 12 -24.12 10.35 35.47
CA ALA A 12 -22.75 10.34 34.96
C ALA A 12 -22.51 9.11 34.05
N ALA A 13 -23.05 7.95 34.43
CA ALA A 13 -22.98 6.73 33.63
C ALA A 13 -23.72 6.88 32.29
N ILE A 14 -24.90 7.48 32.27
CA ILE A 14 -25.68 7.75 31.06
C ILE A 14 -24.94 8.73 30.17
N ILE A 15 -24.45 9.84 30.67
CA ILE A 15 -23.69 10.84 29.90
C ILE A 15 -22.43 10.23 29.29
N LYS A 16 -21.70 9.40 30.05
CA LYS A 16 -20.52 8.67 29.54
C LYS A 16 -20.91 7.72 28.43
N GLY A 17 -22.01 6.98 28.55
CA GLY A 17 -22.53 6.10 27.54
C GLY A 17 -22.88 6.84 26.24
N VAL A 18 -23.58 7.96 26.34
CA VAL A 18 -23.93 8.80 25.17
C VAL A 18 -22.70 9.37 24.53
N LYS A 19 -21.75 9.95 25.26
CA LYS A 19 -20.49 10.46 24.71
C LYS A 19 -19.68 9.36 24.02
N SER A 20 -19.62 8.17 24.59
CA SER A 20 -18.93 7.02 23.98
C SER A 20 -19.61 6.57 22.66
N ALA A 21 -20.93 6.51 22.64
CA ALA A 21 -21.69 6.17 21.44
C ALA A 21 -21.50 7.22 20.33
N MET A 22 -21.56 8.51 20.67
CA MET A 22 -21.33 9.62 19.74
C MET A 22 -19.88 9.58 19.16
N ALA A 23 -18.88 9.34 20.01
CA ALA A 23 -17.49 9.20 19.55
C ALA A 23 -17.30 8.01 18.62
N GLY A 24 -17.97 6.89 18.89
CA GLY A 24 -17.97 5.71 18.02
C GLY A 24 -18.61 6.00 16.66
N GLU A 25 -19.76 6.67 16.64
CA GLU A 25 -20.43 7.04 15.39
C GLU A 25 -19.62 8.06 14.58
N TYR A 26 -19.06 9.08 15.21
CA TYR A 26 -18.17 10.02 14.53
C TYR A 26 -16.96 9.32 13.90
N SER A 27 -16.34 8.38 14.62
CA SER A 27 -15.22 7.60 14.07
C SER A 27 -15.64 6.74 12.86
N ARG A 28 -16.84 6.20 12.90
CA ARG A 28 -17.42 5.42 11.79
C ARG A 28 -17.65 6.30 10.55
N GLU A 29 -18.32 7.43 10.73
CA GLU A 29 -18.58 8.39 9.64
C GLU A 29 -17.28 8.92 9.03
N LEU A 30 -16.30 9.29 9.87
CA LEU A 30 -15.00 9.75 9.40
C LEU A 30 -14.29 8.66 8.58
N SER A 31 -14.36 7.41 9.04
CA SER A 31 -13.77 6.27 8.30
C SER A 31 -14.39 6.11 6.91
N VAL A 32 -15.71 6.26 6.78
CA VAL A 32 -16.41 6.18 5.49
C VAL A 32 -15.98 7.33 4.57
N LYS A 33 -15.94 8.56 5.09
CA LYS A 33 -15.53 9.75 4.31
C LYS A 33 -14.08 9.63 3.82
N VAL A 34 -13.16 9.19 4.69
CA VAL A 34 -11.75 8.97 4.35
C VAL A 34 -11.61 7.88 3.29
N PHE A 35 -12.34 6.77 3.43
CA PHE A 35 -12.33 5.68 2.47
C PHE A 35 -12.80 6.15 1.09
N ALA A 36 -13.93 6.86 1.03
CA ALA A 36 -14.44 7.41 -0.23
C ALA A 36 -13.45 8.41 -0.88
N GLY A 37 -12.81 9.25 -0.07
CA GLY A 37 -11.78 10.17 -0.55
C GLY A 37 -10.55 9.46 -1.12
N GLN A 38 -10.09 8.38 -0.47
CA GLN A 38 -8.99 7.56 -0.96
C GLN A 38 -9.37 6.83 -2.26
N GLY A 39 -10.59 6.28 -2.35
CA GLY A 39 -11.10 5.63 -3.56
C GLY A 39 -11.04 6.58 -4.77
N ARG A 40 -11.56 7.78 -4.64
CA ARG A 40 -11.50 8.80 -5.72
C ARG A 40 -10.07 9.15 -6.16
N LEU A 41 -9.10 9.13 -5.23
CA LEU A 41 -7.71 9.38 -5.59
C LEU A 41 -7.10 8.19 -6.34
N ILE A 42 -7.46 6.97 -5.99
CA ILE A 42 -7.05 5.76 -6.71
C ILE A 42 -7.61 5.75 -8.13
N GLU A 43 -8.91 6.04 -8.31
CA GLU A 43 -9.57 6.17 -9.62
C GLU A 43 -8.89 7.19 -10.53
N LYS A 44 -8.29 8.23 -9.95
CA LYS A 44 -7.47 9.22 -10.66
C LYS A 44 -6.02 8.77 -10.90
N GLY A 45 -5.67 7.54 -10.57
CA GLY A 45 -4.32 6.99 -10.74
C GLY A 45 -3.33 7.32 -9.62
N TYR A 46 -3.75 8.03 -8.56
CA TYR A 46 -2.85 8.41 -7.47
C TYR A 46 -2.68 7.28 -6.46
N ARG A 47 -1.44 7.00 -6.09
CA ARG A 47 -1.11 5.94 -5.14
C ARG A 47 -1.52 6.31 -3.71
N GLN A 48 -2.24 5.39 -3.04
CA GLN A 48 -2.67 5.53 -1.66
C GLN A 48 -1.97 4.49 -0.77
N GLY A 49 -0.76 4.83 -0.34
CA GLY A 49 0.03 4.01 0.60
C GLY A 49 0.65 2.74 0.01
N GLY A 50 1.40 2.04 0.84
CA GLY A 50 2.12 0.83 0.50
C GLY A 50 3.42 1.04 -0.29
N PRO A 51 4.29 0.01 -0.33
CA PRO A 51 5.55 0.08 -1.08
C PRO A 51 5.31 0.14 -2.58
N ALA A 52 6.26 0.72 -3.31
CA ALA A 52 6.22 0.76 -4.77
C ALA A 52 6.20 -0.67 -5.36
N GLY A 53 7.16 -1.48 -4.97
CA GLY A 53 7.53 -2.75 -5.56
C GLY A 53 8.91 -2.65 -6.18
N PHE A 54 9.56 -3.78 -6.39
CA PHE A 54 10.87 -3.84 -7.04
C PHE A 54 10.79 -3.27 -8.45
N GLY A 55 11.76 -2.48 -8.89
CA GLY A 55 11.74 -1.84 -10.20
C GLY A 55 10.77 -0.65 -10.34
N LEU A 56 10.07 -0.27 -9.28
CA LEU A 56 9.17 0.88 -9.25
C LEU A 56 9.57 1.88 -8.16
N ARG A 57 9.22 3.15 -8.35
CA ARG A 57 9.46 4.23 -7.37
C ARG A 57 8.17 4.98 -7.09
N ARG A 58 8.08 5.55 -5.88
CA ARG A 58 7.01 6.47 -5.49
C ARG A 58 7.47 7.88 -5.80
N THR A 59 6.86 8.49 -6.79
CA THR A 59 7.19 9.85 -7.20
C THR A 59 6.16 10.81 -6.65
N LEU A 60 6.65 11.87 -6.00
CA LEU A 60 5.86 12.96 -5.47
C LEU A 60 5.62 13.98 -6.57
N ILE A 61 4.37 14.35 -6.77
CA ILE A 61 3.96 15.42 -7.69
C ILE A 61 3.11 16.44 -6.94
N ASP A 62 3.13 17.66 -7.40
CA ASP A 62 2.27 18.73 -6.89
C ASP A 62 0.83 18.62 -7.46
N GLU A 63 -0.01 19.59 -7.12
CA GLU A 63 -1.38 19.68 -7.60
C GLU A 63 -1.51 19.92 -9.11
N HIS A 64 -0.46 20.43 -9.75
CA HIS A 64 -0.37 20.69 -11.19
C HIS A 64 0.25 19.52 -11.96
N GLY A 65 0.72 18.48 -11.26
CA GLY A 65 1.38 17.32 -11.85
C GLY A 65 2.89 17.48 -12.05
N ALA A 66 3.51 18.57 -11.57
CA ALA A 66 4.94 18.72 -11.65
C ALA A 66 5.66 17.82 -10.65
N ILE A 67 6.73 17.15 -11.09
CA ILE A 67 7.53 16.24 -10.27
C ILE A 67 8.33 17.04 -9.24
N LYS A 68 8.18 16.68 -7.96
CA LYS A 68 8.92 17.24 -6.83
C LYS A 68 10.10 16.38 -6.39
N GLY A 69 10.04 15.05 -6.65
CA GLY A 69 11.09 14.11 -6.29
C GLY A 69 10.56 12.70 -6.05
N CYS A 70 11.45 11.78 -5.72
CA CYS A 70 11.10 10.43 -5.31
C CYS A 70 11.01 10.34 -3.79
N LEU A 71 10.01 9.63 -3.30
CA LEU A 71 9.86 9.32 -1.88
C LEU A 71 10.64 8.06 -1.53
N GLU A 72 11.54 8.19 -0.57
CA GLU A 72 12.27 7.07 -0.02
C GLU A 72 11.35 6.10 0.73
N ARG A 73 11.87 4.93 1.07
CA ARG A 73 11.11 3.93 1.81
C ARG A 73 10.78 4.43 3.21
N GLY A 74 9.49 4.39 3.56
CA GLY A 74 8.98 4.92 4.83
C GLY A 74 8.66 6.41 4.80
N GLU A 75 9.18 7.15 3.85
CA GLU A 75 8.89 8.56 3.68
C GLU A 75 7.43 8.79 3.30
N GLN A 76 6.88 9.89 3.77
CA GLN A 76 5.49 10.30 3.50
C GLN A 76 5.48 11.71 2.91
N LYS A 77 4.46 12.01 2.12
CA LYS A 77 4.23 13.35 1.61
C LYS A 77 3.96 14.33 2.76
N SER A 78 4.55 15.51 2.69
CA SER A 78 4.38 16.56 3.71
C SER A 78 3.13 17.41 3.49
N LEU A 79 2.80 17.72 2.23
CA LEU A 79 1.65 18.54 1.87
C LEU A 79 0.44 17.68 1.50
N GLN A 80 -0.75 18.09 1.94
CA GLN A 80 -1.98 17.38 1.61
C GLN A 80 -2.37 17.49 0.14
N THR A 81 -2.02 18.59 -0.52
CA THR A 81 -2.25 18.84 -1.94
C THR A 81 -1.39 17.96 -2.84
N ASP A 82 -0.21 17.60 -2.38
CA ASP A 82 0.70 16.74 -3.16
C ASP A 82 0.10 15.35 -3.39
N ARG A 83 0.50 14.73 -4.49
CA ARG A 83 0.06 13.40 -4.90
C ARG A 83 1.26 12.48 -5.09
N VAL A 84 1.01 11.20 -4.98
CA VAL A 84 2.04 10.18 -5.22
C VAL A 84 1.60 9.33 -6.41
N ILE A 85 2.50 9.15 -7.36
CA ILE A 85 2.33 8.23 -8.49
C ILE A 85 3.41 7.15 -8.44
N LEU A 86 3.20 6.06 -9.17
CA LEU A 86 4.25 5.07 -9.41
C LEU A 86 4.94 5.39 -10.73
N THR A 87 6.26 5.39 -10.69
CA THR A 87 7.11 5.54 -11.89
C THR A 87 8.08 4.37 -11.97
N LEU A 88 8.70 4.19 -13.13
CA LEU A 88 9.77 3.23 -13.29
C LEU A 88 10.95 3.60 -12.38
N GLY A 89 11.56 2.58 -11.81
CA GLY A 89 12.80 2.68 -11.05
C GLY A 89 14.04 2.65 -11.95
N PRO A 90 15.22 2.33 -11.39
CA PRO A 90 16.45 2.16 -12.15
C PRO A 90 16.28 1.12 -13.27
N ALA A 91 16.95 1.37 -14.40
CA ALA A 91 16.82 0.52 -15.57
C ALA A 91 17.19 -0.94 -15.28
N GLU A 92 18.22 -1.16 -14.46
CA GLU A 92 18.70 -2.48 -14.08
C GLU A 92 17.61 -3.28 -13.34
N GLU A 93 16.86 -2.62 -12.44
CA GLU A 93 15.77 -3.27 -11.72
C GLU A 93 14.58 -3.58 -12.64
N VAL A 94 14.27 -2.66 -13.55
CA VAL A 94 13.19 -2.85 -14.55
C VAL A 94 13.51 -4.00 -15.47
N ASP A 95 14.75 -4.06 -15.96
CA ASP A 95 15.19 -5.13 -16.87
C ASP A 95 15.24 -6.48 -16.15
N LEU A 96 15.60 -6.49 -14.86
CA LEU A 96 15.55 -7.70 -14.04
C LEU A 96 14.12 -8.21 -13.87
N VAL A 97 13.14 -7.32 -13.65
CA VAL A 97 11.72 -7.72 -13.62
C VAL A 97 11.33 -8.38 -14.95
N ARG A 98 11.70 -7.79 -16.08
CA ARG A 98 11.43 -8.35 -17.41
C ARG A 98 12.12 -9.71 -17.62
N GLU A 99 13.35 -9.85 -17.11
CA GLU A 99 14.09 -11.12 -17.14
C GLU A 99 13.37 -12.21 -16.34
N ILE A 100 12.90 -11.91 -15.13
CA ILE A 100 12.14 -12.83 -14.29
C ILE A 100 10.88 -13.32 -15.03
N TYR A 101 10.12 -12.42 -15.66
CA TYR A 101 8.96 -12.82 -16.46
C TYR A 101 9.32 -13.68 -17.65
N ARG A 102 10.40 -13.36 -18.40
CA ARG A 102 10.85 -14.17 -19.54
C ARG A 102 11.31 -15.56 -19.09
N ALA A 103 12.06 -15.64 -17.99
CA ALA A 103 12.52 -16.92 -17.45
C ALA A 103 11.35 -17.82 -17.07
N PHE A 104 10.33 -17.25 -16.41
CA PHE A 104 9.15 -18.01 -16.00
C PHE A 104 8.27 -18.41 -17.18
N VAL A 105 7.90 -17.46 -18.06
CA VAL A 105 6.89 -17.67 -19.11
C VAL A 105 7.46 -18.37 -20.33
N HIS A 106 8.66 -18.01 -20.77
CA HIS A 106 9.22 -18.51 -22.03
C HIS A 106 10.26 -19.62 -21.85
N GLN A 107 11.00 -19.61 -20.72
CA GLN A 107 12.04 -20.61 -20.47
C GLN A 107 11.57 -21.74 -19.54
N GLY A 108 10.40 -21.59 -18.91
CA GLY A 108 9.80 -22.61 -18.07
C GLY A 108 10.48 -22.81 -16.71
N TYR A 109 11.32 -21.85 -16.27
CA TYR A 109 11.95 -21.94 -14.97
C TYR A 109 10.94 -21.76 -13.85
N SER A 110 11.07 -22.57 -12.81
CA SER A 110 10.30 -22.41 -11.58
C SER A 110 10.75 -21.16 -10.81
N GLU A 111 9.89 -20.63 -9.95
CA GLU A 111 10.21 -19.51 -9.05
C GLU A 111 11.45 -19.77 -8.19
N SER A 112 11.70 -21.03 -7.81
CA SER A 112 12.87 -21.42 -7.01
C SER A 112 14.17 -21.39 -7.82
N GLU A 113 14.12 -21.85 -9.08
CA GLU A 113 15.28 -21.83 -9.99
C GLU A 113 15.66 -20.40 -10.34
N ILE A 114 14.68 -19.53 -10.61
CA ILE A 114 14.91 -18.10 -10.84
C ILE A 114 15.58 -17.45 -9.61
N ALA A 115 15.06 -17.71 -8.41
CA ALA A 115 15.65 -17.16 -7.18
C ALA A 115 17.09 -17.66 -6.97
N ALA A 116 17.36 -18.93 -7.23
CA ALA A 116 18.72 -19.52 -7.13
C ALA A 116 19.68 -18.91 -8.14
N ASP A 117 19.23 -18.67 -9.37
CA ASP A 117 20.03 -18.04 -10.40
C ASP A 117 20.42 -16.59 -10.05
N LEU A 118 19.44 -15.78 -9.62
CA LEU A 118 19.67 -14.41 -9.20
C LEU A 118 20.68 -14.33 -8.01
N ASN A 119 20.54 -15.22 -7.04
CA ASN A 119 21.46 -15.30 -5.92
C ASN A 119 22.87 -15.72 -6.34
N ARG A 120 23.01 -16.66 -7.26
CA ARG A 120 24.32 -17.10 -7.80
C ARG A 120 25.02 -15.96 -8.53
N ARG A 121 24.28 -15.08 -9.18
CA ARG A 121 24.79 -13.87 -9.84
C ARG A 121 25.07 -12.73 -8.87
N GLY A 122 24.83 -12.91 -7.57
CA GLY A 122 25.05 -11.89 -6.53
C GLY A 122 24.03 -10.73 -6.56
N ILE A 123 22.92 -10.89 -7.26
CA ILE A 123 21.90 -9.87 -7.36
C ILE A 123 21.03 -9.91 -6.10
N SER A 124 20.88 -8.78 -5.41
CA SER A 124 20.04 -8.65 -4.23
C SER A 124 18.69 -7.98 -4.54
N THR A 125 17.72 -8.18 -3.65
CA THR A 125 16.46 -7.43 -3.68
C THR A 125 16.69 -5.96 -3.30
N ASP A 126 15.67 -5.09 -3.48
CA ASP A 126 15.65 -3.69 -3.03
C ASP A 126 15.90 -3.49 -1.52
N LEU A 127 15.87 -4.58 -0.76
CA LEU A 127 16.16 -4.63 0.67
C LEU A 127 17.59 -5.14 0.99
N GLY A 128 18.42 -5.36 -0.02
CA GLY A 128 19.73 -5.99 0.14
C GLY A 128 19.64 -7.45 0.62
N ARG A 129 18.51 -8.13 0.42
CA ARG A 129 18.30 -9.52 0.84
C ARG A 129 18.40 -10.46 -0.34
N PRO A 130 18.78 -11.73 -0.09
CA PRO A 130 18.72 -12.77 -1.11
C PRO A 130 17.28 -12.95 -1.65
N TRP A 131 17.22 -13.35 -2.90
CA TRP A 131 15.96 -13.77 -3.52
C TRP A 131 15.49 -15.08 -2.94
N THR A 132 14.20 -15.19 -2.77
CA THR A 132 13.51 -16.42 -2.36
C THR A 132 12.42 -16.73 -3.37
N ARG A 133 11.94 -17.98 -3.37
CA ARG A 133 10.73 -18.35 -4.15
C ARG A 133 9.60 -17.34 -3.92
N GLY A 134 9.35 -16.96 -2.66
CA GLY A 134 8.27 -16.04 -2.30
C GLY A 134 8.46 -14.63 -2.86
N THR A 135 9.69 -14.12 -2.94
CA THR A 135 9.97 -12.80 -3.54
C THR A 135 9.78 -12.81 -5.05
N VAL A 136 10.20 -13.87 -5.74
CA VAL A 136 9.93 -14.06 -7.17
C VAL A 136 8.42 -14.18 -7.43
N HIS A 137 7.72 -15.01 -6.64
CA HIS A 137 6.26 -15.14 -6.70
C HIS A 137 5.56 -13.79 -6.57
N GLN A 138 5.99 -12.94 -5.61
CA GLN A 138 5.40 -11.60 -5.43
C GLN A 138 5.59 -10.69 -6.65
N ILE A 139 6.65 -10.86 -7.42
CA ILE A 139 6.82 -10.12 -8.68
C ILE A 139 5.85 -10.66 -9.73
N LEU A 140 5.80 -11.97 -9.92
CA LEU A 140 5.02 -12.60 -10.98
C LEU A 140 3.50 -12.36 -10.86
N ILE A 141 2.98 -12.22 -9.62
CA ILE A 141 1.55 -11.97 -9.36
C ILE A 141 1.21 -10.50 -9.12
N ASN A 142 2.17 -9.59 -9.32
CA ASN A 142 1.95 -8.18 -8.97
C ASN A 142 1.36 -7.41 -10.16
N GLU A 143 0.09 -7.14 -10.07
CA GLU A 143 -0.69 -6.43 -11.09
C GLU A 143 -0.17 -5.02 -11.44
N LYS A 144 0.65 -4.43 -10.58
CA LYS A 144 1.28 -3.12 -10.87
C LYS A 144 2.17 -3.15 -12.12
N TYR A 145 2.76 -4.32 -12.45
CA TYR A 145 3.63 -4.44 -13.63
C TYR A 145 2.86 -4.50 -14.95
N VAL A 146 1.54 -4.71 -14.90
CA VAL A 146 0.66 -4.56 -16.06
C VAL A 146 -0.08 -3.23 -16.08
N GLY A 147 0.18 -2.36 -15.10
CA GLY A 147 -0.35 -1.00 -15.04
C GLY A 147 -1.50 -0.80 -14.05
N ASP A 148 -1.93 -1.84 -13.36
CA ASP A 148 -3.07 -1.76 -12.45
C ASP A 148 -2.71 -1.11 -11.11
N ASN A 149 -3.50 -0.14 -10.69
CA ASN A 149 -3.37 0.48 -9.39
C ASN A 149 -4.30 -0.17 -8.36
N VAL A 150 -3.96 -1.39 -7.92
CA VAL A 150 -4.79 -2.17 -7.00
C VAL A 150 -4.75 -1.59 -5.59
N TRP A 151 -5.93 -1.36 -5.03
CA TRP A 151 -6.13 -0.85 -3.68
C TRP A 151 -7.25 -1.63 -2.96
N ASN A 152 -7.19 -1.65 -1.62
CA ASN A 152 -8.22 -2.25 -0.76
C ASN A 152 -8.58 -3.71 -1.07
N ARG A 153 -7.64 -4.51 -1.59
CA ARG A 153 -7.84 -5.95 -1.86
C ARG A 153 -8.24 -6.73 -0.60
N ARG A 154 -7.86 -6.25 0.58
CA ARG A 154 -8.15 -6.88 1.88
C ARG A 154 -8.65 -5.84 2.85
N SER A 155 -9.79 -6.11 3.48
CA SER A 155 -10.39 -5.26 4.49
C SER A 155 -10.47 -6.01 5.83
N PHE A 156 -9.92 -5.42 6.88
CA PHE A 156 -10.00 -5.95 8.25
C PHE A 156 -10.24 -4.85 9.29
N LYS A 157 -10.14 -3.59 8.90
CA LYS A 157 -10.37 -2.46 9.81
C LYS A 157 -11.82 -2.46 10.28
N LEU A 158 -12.02 -2.42 11.60
CA LEU A 158 -13.33 -2.48 12.26
C LEU A 158 -14.15 -3.75 11.97
N LYS A 159 -13.52 -4.81 11.47
CA LYS A 159 -14.17 -6.10 11.20
C LYS A 159 -13.62 -7.19 12.11
N LYS A 160 -14.49 -8.09 12.59
CA LYS A 160 -14.09 -9.25 13.40
C LYS A 160 -13.24 -10.26 12.60
N LYS A 161 -13.40 -10.31 11.28
CA LYS A 161 -12.66 -11.20 10.38
C LYS A 161 -12.07 -10.41 9.23
N ARG A 162 -10.92 -10.89 8.73
CA ARG A 162 -10.31 -10.38 7.50
C ARG A 162 -11.17 -10.77 6.30
N VAL A 163 -11.57 -9.78 5.52
CA VAL A 163 -12.34 -9.99 4.29
C VAL A 163 -11.43 -9.71 3.09
N ARG A 164 -11.43 -10.60 2.12
CA ARG A 164 -10.87 -10.36 0.80
C ARG A 164 -11.98 -9.75 -0.06
N ASN A 165 -11.74 -8.58 -0.61
CA ASN A 165 -12.69 -7.94 -1.51
C ASN A 165 -12.53 -8.54 -2.90
N ASP A 166 -13.63 -8.67 -3.64
CA ASP A 166 -13.60 -9.11 -5.03
C ASP A 166 -12.85 -8.06 -5.87
N PRO A 167 -12.09 -8.50 -6.89
CA PRO A 167 -11.62 -7.58 -7.90
C PRO A 167 -12.85 -7.02 -8.61
N GLY A 168 -12.98 -5.69 -8.59
CA GLY A 168 -14.05 -4.99 -9.31
C GLY A 168 -13.87 -5.04 -10.81
#